data_f581895d7fcadbca7a69f587cf59c690
#
_entry.id   f581895d7fcadbca7a69f587cf59c690
#
_cell.length_a   1.000
_cell.length_b   1.000
_cell.length_c   1.000
_cell.angle_alpha   90.00
_cell.angle_beta   90.00
_cell.angle_gamma   90.00
#
_symmetry.space_group_name_H-M   'P 1'
#
loop_
_entity.id
_entity.type
_entity.pdbx_description
1 polymer ?
#
loop_
_entity_poly.entity_id
_entity_poly.type
_entity_poly.pdbx_seq_one_letter_code
_entity_poly.pdbx_strand_id
1 'polypeptide(L)'
;MSDSNFKENPQPVLTQGTLGPATVTILGAKGLRMSGLTSFHLDEGPDFAWLNIYRTLAAGRQLEITREREPSQVNIKDGEVEVRWPACDEVQGELSAHYCLVESASAVDVTFTANLHTNYDQFEFFIANYFTPYYKPYFAVCDNHIHPDDVLWYEKQWYGEHENETWARDDASASIFKDGRWQTGYPLNWRLGPHYACPLMIQEHRYGHAILLMARREDCIGLSGFNNYHNAQYLHLFGRDVAAGEQVSTTVRMVLLTEWDDLRQEAMNRYEQWKETS
;
A
#
# COMPACT_ATOMS: atom_id res chain seq x y z
N MET A 1 -10.42 -10.08 -46.30
CA MET A 1 -10.07 -11.08 -45.29
C MET A 1 -9.46 -10.30 -44.15
N SER A 2 -10.27 -10.05 -43.14
CA SER A 2 -9.84 -9.24 -41.98
C SER A 2 -9.45 -10.22 -40.88
N ASP A 3 -8.16 -10.36 -40.63
CA ASP A 3 -7.68 -11.04 -39.45
C ASP A 3 -8.06 -10.22 -38.20
N SER A 4 -9.16 -10.63 -37.59
CA SER A 4 -9.51 -10.15 -36.25
C SER A 4 -8.56 -10.83 -35.26
N ASN A 5 -7.43 -10.19 -34.97
CA ASN A 5 -6.63 -10.49 -33.79
C ASN A 5 -7.45 -10.14 -32.54
N PHE A 6 -8.30 -11.06 -32.12
CA PHE A 6 -8.78 -11.07 -30.72
C PHE A 6 -7.55 -11.32 -29.86
N LYS A 7 -7.01 -10.27 -29.25
CA LYS A 7 -6.08 -10.43 -28.14
C LYS A 7 -6.84 -11.25 -27.09
N GLU A 8 -6.35 -12.44 -26.80
CA GLU A 8 -6.87 -13.24 -25.68
C GLU A 8 -6.87 -12.33 -24.44
N ASN A 9 -8.03 -12.10 -23.85
CA ASN A 9 -8.13 -11.44 -22.57
C ASN A 9 -7.32 -12.27 -21.56
N PRO A 10 -6.30 -11.71 -20.90
CA PRO A 10 -5.56 -12.46 -19.91
C PRO A 10 -6.53 -12.94 -18.83
N GLN A 11 -6.52 -14.25 -18.59
CA GLN A 11 -7.35 -14.81 -17.53
C GLN A 11 -6.75 -14.39 -16.19
N PRO A 12 -7.54 -13.79 -15.29
CA PRO A 12 -7.04 -13.47 -13.95
C PRO A 12 -6.69 -14.77 -13.22
N VAL A 13 -5.58 -14.76 -12.54
CA VAL A 13 -5.19 -15.83 -11.62
C VAL A 13 -5.63 -15.43 -10.24
N LEU A 14 -6.53 -16.20 -9.64
CA LEU A 14 -7.10 -15.95 -8.32
C LEU A 14 -6.62 -17.01 -7.35
N THR A 15 -6.15 -16.58 -6.19
CA THR A 15 -5.99 -17.43 -5.01
C THR A 15 -6.96 -16.96 -3.95
N GLN A 16 -7.61 -17.90 -3.28
CA GLN A 16 -8.52 -17.65 -2.18
C GLN A 16 -8.03 -18.33 -0.90
N GLY A 17 -8.20 -17.65 0.22
CA GLY A 17 -7.96 -18.17 1.54
C GLY A 17 -8.96 -17.59 2.54
N THR A 18 -8.93 -18.07 3.78
CA THR A 18 -9.82 -17.57 4.83
C THR A 18 -9.00 -16.83 5.89
N LEU A 19 -9.50 -15.68 6.34
CA LEU A 19 -8.99 -14.96 7.52
C LEU A 19 -10.14 -14.77 8.49
N GLY A 20 -10.20 -15.63 9.52
CA GLY A 20 -11.36 -15.65 10.42
C GLY A 20 -12.66 -15.86 9.63
N PRO A 21 -13.66 -14.97 9.76
CA PRO A 21 -14.93 -15.07 9.04
C PRO A 21 -14.84 -14.62 7.57
N ALA A 22 -13.72 -14.04 7.14
CA ALA A 22 -13.59 -13.44 5.81
C ALA A 22 -12.95 -14.38 4.80
N THR A 23 -13.44 -14.38 3.56
CA THR A 23 -12.75 -14.94 2.40
C THR A 23 -11.86 -13.87 1.78
N VAL A 24 -10.58 -14.15 1.66
CA VAL A 24 -9.60 -13.28 1.03
C VAL A 24 -9.32 -13.74 -0.38
N THR A 25 -9.36 -12.83 -1.32
CA THR A 25 -9.01 -13.11 -2.70
C THR A 25 -7.81 -12.26 -3.13
N ILE A 26 -6.76 -12.92 -3.61
CA ILE A 26 -5.59 -12.27 -4.18
C ILE A 26 -5.67 -12.44 -5.70
N LEU A 27 -5.64 -11.33 -6.41
CA LEU A 27 -5.66 -11.26 -7.86
C LEU A 27 -4.25 -10.98 -8.37
N GLY A 28 -3.74 -11.91 -9.16
CA GLY A 28 -2.61 -11.66 -10.03
C GLY A 28 -3.08 -11.73 -11.47
N ALA A 29 -2.90 -10.68 -12.25
CA ALA A 29 -3.31 -10.74 -13.64
C ALA A 29 -2.38 -9.93 -14.52
N LYS A 30 -1.97 -10.56 -15.60
CA LYS A 30 -1.24 -9.88 -16.66
C LYS A 30 -2.17 -8.87 -17.34
N GLY A 31 -1.74 -7.60 -17.35
CA GLY A 31 -2.48 -6.53 -18.01
C GLY A 31 -3.74 -6.06 -17.28
N LEU A 32 -4.00 -6.50 -16.06
CA LEU A 32 -5.03 -5.90 -15.23
C LEU A 32 -4.43 -4.77 -14.39
N ARG A 33 -5.13 -3.63 -14.41
CA ARG A 33 -4.76 -2.43 -13.66
C ARG A 33 -4.84 -2.58 -12.13
N MET A 34 -5.16 -3.77 -11.63
CA MET A 34 -5.53 -3.99 -10.24
C MET A 34 -5.02 -5.37 -9.75
N SER A 35 -3.72 -5.64 -9.92
CA SER A 35 -3.11 -6.78 -9.22
C SER A 35 -2.98 -6.47 -7.74
N GLY A 36 -3.17 -7.47 -6.89
CA GLY A 36 -3.06 -7.34 -5.44
C GLY A 36 -4.21 -8.02 -4.72
N LEU A 37 -4.40 -7.65 -3.46
CA LEU A 37 -5.53 -8.11 -2.67
C LEU A 37 -6.81 -7.46 -3.19
N THR A 38 -7.82 -8.24 -3.57
CA THR A 38 -9.02 -7.70 -4.23
C THR A 38 -10.25 -7.73 -3.34
N SER A 39 -10.27 -8.57 -2.32
CA SER A 39 -11.50 -8.78 -1.56
C SER A 39 -11.23 -9.34 -0.17
N PHE A 40 -11.91 -8.74 0.83
CA PHE A 40 -12.31 -9.40 2.05
C PHE A 40 -13.83 -9.55 1.98
N HIS A 41 -14.34 -10.67 1.48
CA HIS A 41 -15.78 -10.95 1.53
C HIS A 41 -16.21 -11.16 2.99
N LEU A 42 -16.64 -10.07 3.59
CA LEU A 42 -17.54 -10.05 4.72
C LEU A 42 -18.90 -9.66 4.14
N ASP A 43 -19.60 -10.61 3.52
CA ASP A 43 -20.96 -10.57 2.99
C ASP A 43 -21.46 -9.29 2.25
N GLU A 44 -20.85 -8.12 2.39
CA GLU A 44 -21.28 -6.90 1.74
C GLU A 44 -20.11 -5.92 1.48
N GLY A 45 -19.74 -5.74 0.24
CA GLY A 45 -18.89 -4.63 -0.16
C GLY A 45 -18.25 -4.79 -1.52
N PRO A 46 -18.12 -3.70 -2.29
CA PRO A 46 -17.38 -3.73 -3.53
C PRO A 46 -15.90 -3.98 -3.25
N ASP A 47 -15.32 -4.83 -4.06
CA ASP A 47 -13.94 -5.22 -4.00
C ASP A 47 -13.06 -4.11 -4.56
N PHE A 48 -12.07 -3.69 -3.78
CA PHE A 48 -11.05 -2.74 -4.21
C PHE A 48 -9.68 -3.41 -4.12
N ALA A 49 -8.73 -2.92 -4.93
CA ALA A 49 -7.37 -3.43 -4.86
C ALA A 49 -6.60 -2.79 -3.70
N TRP A 50 -6.03 -3.65 -2.88
CA TRP A 50 -5.21 -3.28 -1.74
C TRP A 50 -3.80 -3.85 -1.89
N LEU A 51 -2.84 -3.22 -1.23
CA LEU A 51 -1.45 -3.64 -1.20
C LEU A 51 -0.88 -3.91 -2.60
N ASN A 52 -1.11 -2.98 -3.54
CA ASN A 52 -0.50 -3.05 -4.86
C ASN A 52 0.58 -1.99 -5.03
N ILE A 53 1.64 -2.30 -5.78
CA ILE A 53 2.60 -1.30 -6.22
C ILE A 53 1.90 -0.43 -7.26
N TYR A 54 1.34 0.69 -6.82
CA TYR A 54 0.67 1.59 -7.74
C TYR A 54 1.67 2.28 -8.65
N ARG A 55 2.72 2.82 -8.05
CA ARG A 55 3.74 3.59 -8.78
C ARG A 55 5.13 3.30 -8.24
N THR A 56 6.10 3.41 -9.13
CA THR A 56 7.52 3.48 -8.79
C THR A 56 8.02 4.90 -9.04
N LEU A 57 8.75 5.45 -8.08
CA LEU A 57 9.31 6.80 -8.15
C LEU A 57 10.82 6.76 -7.88
N ALA A 58 11.53 7.75 -8.40
CA ALA A 58 12.91 8.04 -8.03
C ALA A 58 13.24 9.53 -8.28
N ALA A 59 14.20 10.07 -7.55
CA ALA A 59 14.63 11.47 -7.65
C ALA A 59 13.45 12.46 -7.60
N GLY A 60 12.46 12.21 -6.74
CA GLY A 60 11.28 13.04 -6.60
C GLY A 60 10.31 12.99 -7.79
N ARG A 61 10.38 11.97 -8.68
CA ARG A 61 9.54 11.85 -9.87
C ARG A 61 8.95 10.45 -10.02
N GLN A 62 7.73 10.40 -10.55
CA GLN A 62 7.17 9.13 -11.00
C GLN A 62 7.95 8.63 -12.22
N LEU A 63 8.39 7.38 -12.14
CA LEU A 63 8.97 6.65 -13.28
C LEU A 63 7.86 5.98 -14.09
N GLU A 64 6.98 5.24 -13.41
CA GLU A 64 5.92 4.49 -14.05
C GLU A 64 4.70 4.30 -13.15
N ILE A 65 3.60 3.82 -13.74
CA ILE A 65 2.46 3.23 -13.04
C ILE A 65 2.65 1.72 -13.05
N THR A 66 3.32 1.20 -12.04
CA THR A 66 3.80 -0.19 -12.00
C THR A 66 2.68 -1.21 -12.14
N ARG A 67 1.54 -0.99 -11.49
CA ARG A 67 0.38 -1.90 -11.57
C ARG A 67 -0.18 -2.06 -12.99
N GLU A 68 0.09 -1.10 -13.88
CA GLU A 68 -0.40 -1.12 -15.26
C GLU A 68 0.65 -1.63 -16.25
N ARG A 69 1.88 -1.91 -15.76
CA ARG A 69 2.99 -2.34 -16.60
C ARG A 69 2.82 -3.77 -17.10
N GLU A 70 3.06 -3.97 -18.39
CA GLU A 70 3.22 -5.27 -19.02
C GLU A 70 4.64 -5.42 -19.58
N PRO A 71 5.22 -6.64 -19.61
CA PRO A 71 4.64 -7.87 -19.10
C PRO A 71 4.74 -7.96 -17.57
N SER A 72 3.78 -8.60 -16.94
CA SER A 72 3.90 -9.08 -15.58
C SER A 72 3.85 -10.61 -15.57
N GLN A 73 4.48 -11.21 -14.58
CA GLN A 73 4.46 -12.65 -14.36
C GLN A 73 3.75 -12.92 -13.04
N VAL A 74 2.89 -13.92 -13.02
CA VAL A 74 2.19 -14.34 -11.81
C VAL A 74 2.54 -15.79 -11.52
N ASN A 75 2.97 -16.04 -10.31
CA ASN A 75 3.29 -17.36 -9.80
C ASN A 75 2.43 -17.66 -8.57
N ILE A 76 1.77 -18.81 -8.56
CA ILE A 76 1.02 -19.30 -7.41
C ILE A 76 1.66 -20.60 -6.95
N LYS A 77 2.03 -20.63 -5.67
CA LYS A 77 2.60 -21.81 -5.05
C LYS A 77 2.14 -21.87 -3.59
N ASP A 78 1.63 -23.02 -3.20
CA ASP A 78 1.24 -23.33 -1.81
C ASP A 78 0.29 -22.31 -1.16
N GLY A 79 -0.60 -21.67 -1.96
CA GLY A 79 -1.53 -20.64 -1.50
C GLY A 79 -0.95 -19.22 -1.49
N GLU A 80 0.35 -19.06 -1.73
CA GLU A 80 1.00 -17.77 -1.87
C GLU A 80 0.98 -17.29 -3.32
N VAL A 81 0.92 -15.98 -3.52
CA VAL A 81 0.91 -15.35 -4.83
C VAL A 81 2.09 -14.40 -4.96
N GLU A 82 2.87 -14.57 -6.01
CA GLU A 82 3.91 -13.63 -6.37
C GLU A 82 3.60 -12.99 -7.72
N VAL A 83 3.65 -11.67 -7.76
CA VAL A 83 3.58 -10.87 -8.99
C VAL A 83 4.94 -10.24 -9.24
N ARG A 84 5.48 -10.45 -10.44
CA ARG A 84 6.79 -9.91 -10.86
C ARG A 84 6.64 -9.04 -12.08
N TRP A 85 7.35 -7.93 -12.10
CA TRP A 85 7.51 -7.03 -13.23
C TRP A 85 8.99 -7.03 -13.65
N PRO A 86 9.31 -7.59 -14.83
CA PRO A 86 10.69 -7.57 -15.35
C PRO A 86 11.17 -6.13 -15.57
N ALA A 87 12.48 -5.94 -15.74
CA ALA A 87 13.06 -4.65 -16.09
C ALA A 87 12.45 -4.08 -17.39
N CYS A 88 12.28 -2.78 -17.44
CA CYS A 88 11.82 -2.03 -18.61
C CYS A 88 12.61 -0.73 -18.77
N ASP A 89 12.29 0.06 -19.81
CA ASP A 89 13.02 1.31 -20.09
C ASP A 89 12.86 2.33 -18.96
N GLU A 90 11.70 2.40 -18.32
CA GLU A 90 11.40 3.34 -17.24
C GLU A 90 12.01 2.90 -15.91
N VAL A 91 12.08 1.57 -15.67
CA VAL A 91 12.64 0.99 -14.45
C VAL A 91 13.60 -0.14 -14.81
N GLN A 92 14.89 0.14 -14.72
CA GLN A 92 15.97 -0.81 -14.95
C GLN A 92 16.15 -1.71 -13.73
N GLY A 93 15.22 -2.62 -13.53
CA GLY A 93 15.20 -3.54 -12.39
C GLY A 93 13.96 -4.42 -12.37
N GLU A 94 14.09 -5.57 -11.72
CA GLU A 94 12.97 -6.47 -11.46
C GLU A 94 12.26 -6.05 -10.17
N LEU A 95 10.94 -5.88 -10.25
CA LEU A 95 10.09 -5.57 -9.10
C LEU A 95 9.21 -6.76 -8.79
N SER A 96 8.89 -6.99 -7.51
CA SER A 96 7.93 -8.02 -7.13
C SER A 96 7.10 -7.64 -5.91
N ALA A 97 5.92 -8.28 -5.82
CA ALA A 97 5.06 -8.29 -4.65
C ALA A 97 4.68 -9.75 -4.35
N HIS A 98 5.05 -10.23 -3.18
CA HIS A 98 4.78 -11.59 -2.71
C HIS A 98 3.76 -11.56 -1.58
N TYR A 99 2.59 -12.15 -1.80
CA TYR A 99 1.44 -12.16 -0.89
C TYR A 99 1.37 -13.48 -0.16
N CYS A 100 1.33 -13.44 1.17
CA CYS A 100 1.24 -14.58 2.06
C CYS A 100 0.09 -14.41 3.06
N LEU A 101 -0.77 -15.41 3.18
CA LEU A 101 -1.83 -15.44 4.19
C LEU A 101 -1.26 -15.88 5.53
N VAL A 102 -1.51 -15.10 6.59
CA VAL A 102 -1.12 -15.39 7.97
C VAL A 102 -2.37 -15.61 8.79
N GLU A 103 -2.97 -16.80 8.67
CA GLU A 103 -4.25 -17.15 9.29
C GLU A 103 -4.28 -16.93 10.80
N SER A 104 -3.20 -17.29 11.51
CA SER A 104 -3.07 -17.11 12.96
C SER A 104 -3.14 -15.66 13.44
N ALA A 105 -2.89 -14.69 12.54
CA ALA A 105 -2.94 -13.27 12.83
C ALA A 105 -4.15 -12.57 12.15
N SER A 106 -5.00 -13.31 11.45
CA SER A 106 -6.03 -12.75 10.55
C SER A 106 -5.46 -11.69 9.61
N ALA A 107 -4.31 -12.01 8.98
CA ALA A 107 -3.52 -11.04 8.25
C ALA A 107 -3.06 -11.54 6.86
N VAL A 108 -2.73 -10.57 6.02
CA VAL A 108 -1.98 -10.78 4.78
C VAL A 108 -0.67 -10.03 4.90
N ASP A 109 0.45 -10.73 4.75
CA ASP A 109 1.77 -10.13 4.58
C ASP A 109 2.07 -9.98 3.11
N VAL A 110 2.61 -8.82 2.74
CA VAL A 110 3.11 -8.60 1.39
C VAL A 110 4.55 -8.12 1.46
N THR A 111 5.43 -8.92 0.89
CA THR A 111 6.84 -8.54 0.74
C THR A 111 7.04 -7.89 -0.62
N PHE A 112 7.39 -6.61 -0.60
CA PHE A 112 7.75 -5.85 -1.79
C PHE A 112 9.26 -5.85 -1.96
N THR A 113 9.71 -6.19 -3.18
CA THR A 113 11.14 -6.30 -3.50
C THR A 113 11.47 -5.58 -4.80
N ALA A 114 12.61 -4.91 -4.84
CA ALA A 114 13.22 -4.40 -6.07
C ALA A 114 14.68 -4.84 -6.17
N ASN A 115 15.04 -5.44 -7.31
CA ASN A 115 16.41 -5.78 -7.71
C ASN A 115 16.83 -4.78 -8.80
N LEU A 116 17.56 -3.74 -8.44
CA LEU A 116 17.85 -2.62 -9.35
C LEU A 116 19.16 -2.82 -10.10
N HIS A 117 19.15 -2.60 -11.40
CA HIS A 117 20.31 -2.81 -12.28
C HIS A 117 21.13 -1.54 -12.47
N THR A 118 20.60 -0.38 -12.08
CA THR A 118 21.26 0.92 -12.12
C THR A 118 21.04 1.68 -10.82
N ASN A 119 21.77 2.76 -10.60
CA ASN A 119 21.59 3.61 -9.42
C ASN A 119 20.27 4.39 -9.53
N TYR A 120 19.57 4.50 -8.40
CA TYR A 120 18.41 5.34 -8.26
C TYR A 120 18.56 6.22 -7.01
N ASP A 121 18.38 7.52 -7.19
CA ASP A 121 18.28 8.46 -6.08
C ASP A 121 16.84 8.41 -5.53
N GLN A 122 16.70 8.34 -4.22
CA GLN A 122 15.40 8.36 -3.53
C GLN A 122 14.38 7.38 -4.14
N PHE A 123 14.79 6.13 -4.40
CA PHE A 123 13.92 5.09 -4.94
C PHE A 123 12.74 4.82 -4.01
N GLU A 124 11.52 4.76 -4.56
CA GLU A 124 10.32 4.61 -3.77
C GLU A 124 9.27 3.76 -4.46
N PHE A 125 8.63 2.89 -3.65
CA PHE A 125 7.34 2.31 -3.98
C PHE A 125 6.20 3.08 -3.34
N PHE A 126 5.23 3.44 -4.15
CA PHE A 126 3.96 4.00 -3.71
C PHE A 126 2.90 2.89 -3.72
N ILE A 127 2.55 2.43 -2.52
CA ILE A 127 1.59 1.35 -2.34
C ILE A 127 0.21 1.93 -2.13
N ALA A 128 -0.75 1.48 -2.93
CA ALA A 128 -2.11 1.99 -2.89
C ALA A 128 -3.08 0.98 -2.27
N ASN A 129 -4.01 1.55 -1.50
CA ASN A 129 -5.12 0.84 -0.88
C ASN A 129 -6.38 1.70 -1.05
N TYR A 130 -7.40 1.14 -1.68
CA TYR A 130 -8.65 1.85 -1.97
C TYR A 130 -9.79 1.23 -1.18
N PHE A 131 -10.57 2.08 -0.50
CA PHE A 131 -11.69 1.66 0.33
C PHE A 131 -12.97 2.39 -0.09
N THR A 132 -14.12 1.77 0.17
CA THR A 132 -15.41 2.42 -0.06
C THR A 132 -15.62 3.58 0.92
N PRO A 133 -16.55 4.52 0.64
CA PRO A 133 -16.92 5.57 1.58
C PRO A 133 -17.55 5.06 2.89
N TYR A 134 -17.78 3.76 3.02
CA TYR A 134 -18.28 3.14 4.26
C TYR A 134 -17.21 2.96 5.33
N TYR A 135 -15.93 3.16 4.97
CA TYR A 135 -14.81 3.15 5.88
C TYR A 135 -14.46 4.55 6.36
N LYS A 136 -14.02 4.67 7.60
CA LYS A 136 -13.42 5.86 8.19
C LYS A 136 -11.92 5.66 8.32
N PRO A 137 -11.10 6.51 7.67
CA PRO A 137 -9.65 6.40 7.70
C PRO A 137 -9.06 7.11 8.92
N TYR A 138 -8.20 6.40 9.67
CA TYR A 138 -7.41 6.97 10.75
C TYR A 138 -5.93 6.74 10.52
N PHE A 139 -5.13 7.70 10.95
CA PHE A 139 -3.67 7.70 10.86
C PHE A 139 -3.07 7.94 12.24
N ALA A 140 -2.06 7.14 12.60
CA ALA A 140 -1.32 7.31 13.84
C ALA A 140 -0.28 8.43 13.67
N VAL A 141 -0.55 9.62 14.18
CA VAL A 141 0.31 10.80 14.05
C VAL A 141 0.89 11.25 15.39
N CYS A 142 2.03 11.97 15.35
CA CYS A 142 2.61 12.59 16.55
C CYS A 142 1.87 13.86 16.93
N ASP A 143 1.70 14.09 18.21
CA ASP A 143 1.41 15.43 18.73
C ASP A 143 2.72 16.17 19.00
N ASN A 144 3.22 16.89 18.01
CA ASN A 144 4.46 17.63 18.11
C ASN A 144 4.41 18.79 19.15
N HIS A 145 3.21 19.10 19.69
CA HIS A 145 3.02 20.26 20.58
C HIS A 145 2.94 19.88 22.05
N ILE A 146 2.51 18.66 22.38
CA ILE A 146 2.22 18.29 23.78
C ILE A 146 3.14 17.16 24.23
N HIS A 147 3.17 16.05 23.54
CA HIS A 147 4.01 14.90 23.83
C HIS A 147 4.44 14.23 22.53
N PRO A 148 5.70 14.38 22.10
CA PRO A 148 6.17 13.83 20.82
C PRO A 148 6.10 12.30 20.73
N ASP A 149 5.96 11.61 21.87
CA ASP A 149 5.84 10.15 21.95
C ASP A 149 4.36 9.69 22.00
N ASP A 150 3.40 10.60 22.16
CA ASP A 150 1.99 10.24 22.18
C ASP A 150 1.44 10.04 20.78
N VAL A 151 0.69 8.95 20.63
CA VAL A 151 -0.02 8.65 19.38
C VAL A 151 -1.38 9.34 19.37
N LEU A 152 -1.54 10.26 18.44
CA LEU A 152 -2.84 10.82 18.12
C LEU A 152 -3.45 10.10 16.90
N TRP A 153 -4.72 9.76 17.01
CA TRP A 153 -5.46 9.18 15.91
C TRP A 153 -6.17 10.27 15.11
N TYR A 154 -5.60 10.60 13.96
CA TYR A 154 -6.14 11.60 13.05
C TYR A 154 -7.16 10.96 12.11
N GLU A 155 -8.44 11.33 12.22
CA GLU A 155 -9.47 10.97 11.25
C GLU A 155 -9.36 11.89 10.03
N LYS A 156 -9.01 11.32 8.87
CA LYS A 156 -8.95 12.09 7.62
C LYS A 156 -10.36 12.51 7.21
N GLN A 157 -10.62 13.79 7.29
CA GLN A 157 -11.88 14.39 6.83
C GLN A 157 -11.82 14.67 5.32
N TRP A 158 -12.98 14.76 4.71
CA TRP A 158 -13.10 15.24 3.34
C TRP A 158 -13.13 16.77 3.31
N TYR A 159 -12.11 17.38 2.71
CA TYR A 159 -12.00 18.86 2.65
C TYR A 159 -12.16 19.41 1.25
N GLY A 160 -12.50 18.60 0.27
CA GLY A 160 -12.67 19.03 -1.11
C GLY A 160 -12.08 18.05 -2.12
N GLU A 161 -12.30 18.33 -3.39
CA GLU A 161 -11.76 17.51 -4.47
C GLU A 161 -10.24 17.66 -4.54
N HIS A 162 -9.53 16.53 -4.67
CA HIS A 162 -8.08 16.45 -4.92
C HIS A 162 -7.14 16.84 -3.76
N GLU A 163 -7.61 16.87 -2.52
CA GLU A 163 -6.71 17.08 -1.39
C GLU A 163 -6.14 15.75 -0.87
N ASN A 164 -4.83 15.58 -1.02
CA ASN A 164 -4.05 14.56 -0.34
C ASN A 164 -3.43 15.15 0.91
N GLU A 165 -3.41 14.35 1.97
CA GLU A 165 -2.67 14.64 3.18
C GLU A 165 -1.57 13.59 3.37
N THR A 166 -0.38 14.04 3.75
CA THR A 166 0.78 13.18 3.95
C THR A 166 1.41 13.46 5.30
N TRP A 167 1.71 12.39 6.01
CA TRP A 167 2.39 12.38 7.29
C TRP A 167 3.74 11.71 7.09
N ALA A 168 4.79 12.52 7.04
CA ALA A 168 6.16 12.03 6.85
C ALA A 168 6.69 11.37 8.12
N ARG A 169 7.68 10.50 7.99
CA ARG A 169 8.38 9.88 9.11
C ARG A 169 9.16 10.90 9.95
N ASP A 170 9.82 11.83 9.27
CA ASP A 170 10.74 12.82 9.81
C ASP A 170 10.92 13.99 8.83
N ASP A 171 11.71 15.01 9.22
CA ASP A 171 11.98 16.19 8.38
C ASP A 171 12.68 15.85 7.06
N ALA A 172 13.57 14.86 7.06
CA ALA A 172 14.25 14.41 5.84
C ALA A 172 13.24 13.82 4.85
N SER A 173 12.36 12.95 5.32
CA SER A 173 11.25 12.40 4.52
C SER A 173 10.27 13.49 4.07
N ALA A 174 9.96 14.46 4.94
CA ALA A 174 9.08 15.58 4.61
C ALA A 174 9.63 16.44 3.47
N SER A 175 10.97 16.56 3.37
CA SER A 175 11.61 17.29 2.26
C SER A 175 11.36 16.65 0.90
N ILE A 176 11.28 15.32 0.85
CA ILE A 176 10.97 14.55 -0.37
C ILE A 176 9.55 14.87 -0.85
N PHE A 177 8.58 15.03 0.05
CA PHE A 177 7.18 15.28 -0.31
C PHE A 177 6.87 16.71 -0.77
N LYS A 178 7.79 17.66 -0.61
CA LYS A 178 7.59 19.06 -1.00
C LYS A 178 7.76 19.35 -2.49
N ASP A 179 8.31 18.42 -3.28
CA ASP A 179 8.85 18.70 -4.61
C ASP A 179 7.87 18.51 -5.77
N GLY A 180 6.57 18.46 -5.54
CA GLY A 180 5.58 18.29 -6.61
C GLY A 180 5.80 17.00 -7.42
N ARG A 181 6.09 15.91 -6.77
CA ARG A 181 6.54 14.59 -7.24
C ARG A 181 5.66 13.93 -8.30
N TRP A 182 4.48 14.43 -8.46
CA TRP A 182 3.46 13.86 -9.31
C TRP A 182 3.37 14.63 -10.62
N GLN A 183 4.06 14.15 -11.63
CA GLN A 183 3.85 14.60 -13.01
C GLN A 183 2.55 14.01 -13.58
N THR A 184 1.47 14.16 -12.89
CA THR A 184 0.18 13.75 -13.40
C THR A 184 -0.58 14.97 -13.82
N GLY A 185 -1.37 14.89 -14.86
CA GLY A 185 -2.31 15.94 -15.27
C GLY A 185 -3.41 16.19 -14.23
N TYR A 186 -3.25 15.64 -13.02
CA TYR A 186 -4.07 15.89 -11.86
C TYR A 186 -3.30 16.76 -10.88
N PRO A 187 -3.76 17.96 -10.60
CA PRO A 187 -3.20 18.79 -9.55
C PRO A 187 -3.56 18.17 -8.20
N LEU A 188 -2.73 17.26 -7.73
CA LEU A 188 -2.85 16.76 -6.37
C LEU A 188 -2.19 17.78 -5.45
N ASN A 189 -2.99 18.52 -4.72
CA ASN A 189 -2.49 19.36 -3.65
C ASN A 189 -2.03 18.47 -2.50
N TRP A 190 -0.72 18.34 -2.33
CA TRP A 190 -0.13 17.60 -1.23
C TRP A 190 0.00 18.51 -0.01
N ARG A 191 -0.75 18.18 1.02
CA ARG A 191 -0.67 18.86 2.29
C ARG A 191 0.16 18.01 3.26
N LEU A 192 1.21 18.58 3.81
CA LEU A 192 1.97 17.93 4.88
C LEU A 192 1.29 18.18 6.22
N GLY A 193 0.94 17.09 6.89
CA GLY A 193 0.55 17.06 8.30
C GLY A 193 1.76 17.00 9.22
N PRO A 194 1.56 16.79 10.54
CA PRO A 194 2.62 16.45 11.47
C PRO A 194 3.28 15.12 11.08
N HIS A 195 4.39 14.75 11.71
CA HIS A 195 4.98 13.43 11.48
C HIS A 195 4.04 12.31 11.92
N TYR A 196 4.12 11.14 11.30
CA TYR A 196 3.44 9.98 11.84
C TYR A 196 4.15 9.46 13.11
N ALA A 197 3.40 8.96 14.09
CA ALA A 197 3.93 8.33 15.30
C ALA A 197 4.49 6.94 15.01
N CYS A 198 3.72 6.15 14.28
CA CYS A 198 4.13 4.85 13.74
C CYS A 198 3.46 4.63 12.38
N PRO A 199 4.05 3.80 11.48
CA PRO A 199 3.46 3.54 10.16
C PRO A 199 2.28 2.57 10.26
N LEU A 200 1.22 3.03 10.90
CA LEU A 200 -0.02 2.32 11.18
C LEU A 200 -1.21 3.17 10.78
N MET A 201 -2.10 2.57 10.03
CA MET A 201 -3.35 3.16 9.57
C MET A 201 -4.51 2.22 9.86
N ILE A 202 -5.69 2.80 10.13
CA ILE A 202 -6.93 2.05 10.36
C ILE A 202 -7.96 2.47 9.32
N GLN A 203 -8.73 1.51 8.83
CA GLN A 203 -9.99 1.72 8.13
C GLN A 203 -11.09 1.06 8.93
N GLU A 204 -11.90 1.85 9.65
CA GLU A 204 -13.02 1.38 10.46
C GLU A 204 -14.28 1.34 9.61
N HIS A 205 -14.83 0.16 9.39
CA HIS A 205 -16.06 -0.01 8.64
C HIS A 205 -17.29 0.21 9.51
N ARG A 206 -18.29 0.88 8.97
CA ARG A 206 -19.53 1.22 9.71
C ARG A 206 -20.33 0.01 10.24
N TYR A 207 -20.06 -1.19 9.75
CA TYR A 207 -20.73 -2.43 10.18
C TYR A 207 -19.91 -3.26 11.19
N GLY A 208 -18.89 -2.68 11.80
CA GLY A 208 -18.23 -3.30 12.95
C GLY A 208 -17.06 -4.22 12.59
N HIS A 209 -16.36 -3.98 11.51
CA HIS A 209 -15.03 -4.54 11.26
C HIS A 209 -14.01 -3.43 10.93
N ALA A 210 -12.74 -3.73 11.06
CA ALA A 210 -11.69 -2.78 10.74
C ALA A 210 -10.53 -3.46 10.00
N ILE A 211 -9.84 -2.69 9.16
CA ILE A 211 -8.63 -3.12 8.48
C ILE A 211 -7.48 -2.25 8.98
N LEU A 212 -6.41 -2.92 9.43
CA LEU A 212 -5.15 -2.27 9.80
C LEU A 212 -4.17 -2.40 8.64
N LEU A 213 -3.45 -1.34 8.36
CA LEU A 213 -2.32 -1.31 7.42
C LEU A 213 -1.07 -0.93 8.19
N MET A 214 -0.05 -1.77 8.16
CA MET A 214 1.18 -1.62 8.94
C MET A 214 2.40 -1.79 8.05
N ALA A 215 3.42 -0.95 8.27
CA ALA A 215 4.71 -1.04 7.59
C ALA A 215 5.87 -1.01 8.60
N ARG A 216 7.08 -1.33 8.14
CA ARG A 216 8.30 -1.14 8.92
C ARG A 216 8.67 0.34 8.94
N ARG A 217 8.97 0.87 10.13
CA ARG A 217 9.28 2.30 10.29
C ARG A 217 10.50 2.72 9.49
N GLU A 218 11.53 1.87 9.50
CA GLU A 218 12.79 2.09 8.78
C GLU A 218 12.60 2.20 7.27
N ASP A 219 11.65 1.46 6.72
CA ASP A 219 11.39 1.40 5.28
C ASP A 219 10.21 2.28 4.84
N CYS A 220 9.42 2.84 5.76
CA CYS A 220 8.28 3.67 5.42
C CYS A 220 8.61 5.15 5.64
N ILE A 221 8.76 5.93 4.58
CA ILE A 221 9.06 7.36 4.67
C ILE A 221 7.83 8.24 4.88
N GLY A 222 6.62 7.70 4.65
CA GLY A 222 5.40 8.46 4.86
C GLY A 222 4.12 7.64 4.66
N LEU A 223 3.06 8.17 5.23
CA LEU A 223 1.68 7.74 5.06
C LEU A 223 0.93 8.84 4.33
N SER A 224 0.00 8.47 3.46
CA SER A 224 -0.88 9.45 2.82
C SER A 224 -2.32 8.98 2.80
N GLY A 225 -3.23 9.94 2.83
CA GLY A 225 -4.66 9.71 2.71
C GLY A 225 -5.30 10.61 1.66
N PHE A 226 -6.19 10.03 0.87
CA PHE A 226 -7.01 10.74 -0.08
C PHE A 226 -8.47 10.35 0.13
N ASN A 227 -9.33 11.33 0.25
CA ASN A 227 -10.73 11.11 0.51
C ASN A 227 -11.58 11.97 -0.43
N ASN A 228 -12.18 11.34 -1.44
CA ASN A 228 -13.22 11.94 -2.27
C ASN A 228 -14.41 10.99 -2.43
N TYR A 229 -14.56 10.31 -3.57
CA TYR A 229 -15.57 9.27 -3.79
C TYR A 229 -15.13 7.87 -3.29
N HIS A 230 -13.89 7.73 -2.85
CA HIS A 230 -13.34 6.57 -2.17
C HIS A 230 -12.34 7.03 -1.12
N ASN A 231 -12.18 6.25 -0.05
CA ASN A 231 -11.13 6.46 0.93
C ASN A 231 -9.89 5.71 0.48
N ALA A 232 -8.79 6.40 0.26
CA ALA A 232 -7.53 5.77 -0.08
C ALA A 232 -6.51 5.99 1.03
N GLN A 233 -5.74 4.95 1.33
CA GLN A 233 -4.56 5.01 2.19
C GLN A 233 -3.36 4.51 1.43
N TYR A 234 -2.25 5.22 1.56
CA TYR A 234 -1.03 4.95 0.84
C TYR A 234 0.15 4.81 1.78
N LEU A 235 1.06 3.90 1.42
CA LEU A 235 2.37 3.76 2.04
C LEU A 235 3.43 4.20 1.04
N HIS A 236 4.40 4.96 1.53
CA HIS A 236 5.57 5.37 0.78
C HIS A 236 6.78 4.60 1.31
N LEU A 237 7.24 3.60 0.55
CA LEU A 237 8.27 2.67 1.00
C LEU A 237 9.62 3.02 0.38
N PHE A 238 10.68 2.84 1.17
CA PHE A 238 12.08 3.11 0.90
C PHE A 238 12.43 4.60 0.89
N GLY A 239 12.24 5.34 -0.20
CA GLY A 239 12.56 6.76 -0.31
C GLY A 239 14.03 7.08 -0.06
N ARG A 240 14.94 6.19 -0.44
CA ARG A 240 16.38 6.29 -0.26
C ARG A 240 17.15 5.97 -1.53
N ASP A 241 18.41 6.35 -1.56
CA ASP A 241 19.30 6.00 -2.64
C ASP A 241 19.53 4.49 -2.64
N VAL A 242 19.53 3.89 -3.84
CA VAL A 242 19.77 2.46 -4.06
C VAL A 242 20.79 2.31 -5.16
N ALA A 243 21.87 1.56 -4.87
CA ALA A 243 22.95 1.34 -5.82
C ALA A 243 22.60 0.25 -6.86
N ALA A 244 23.26 0.31 -8.00
CA ALA A 244 23.17 -0.75 -9.01
C ALA A 244 23.58 -2.11 -8.44
N GLY A 245 22.76 -3.13 -8.65
CA GLY A 245 22.95 -4.47 -8.10
C GLY A 245 22.46 -4.64 -6.65
N GLU A 246 21.97 -3.57 -6.01
CA GLU A 246 21.37 -3.66 -4.69
C GLU A 246 19.93 -4.17 -4.77
N GLN A 247 19.58 -5.05 -3.84
CA GLN A 247 18.20 -5.45 -3.58
C GLN A 247 17.66 -4.71 -2.38
N VAL A 248 16.49 -4.10 -2.53
CA VAL A 248 15.70 -3.57 -1.42
C VAL A 248 14.45 -4.40 -1.24
N SER A 249 14.08 -4.68 0.02
CA SER A 249 12.91 -5.48 0.33
C SER A 249 12.33 -5.07 1.67
N THR A 250 11.00 -5.04 1.78
CA THR A 250 10.28 -4.78 3.02
C THR A 250 8.94 -5.50 3.04
N THR A 251 8.45 -5.82 4.23
CA THR A 251 7.13 -6.45 4.41
C THR A 251 6.14 -5.44 4.99
N VAL A 252 4.96 -5.42 4.42
CA VAL A 252 3.78 -4.68 4.88
C VAL A 252 2.73 -5.69 5.31
N ARG A 253 2.00 -5.41 6.37
CA ARG A 253 0.92 -6.28 6.86
C ARG A 253 -0.43 -5.57 6.80
N MET A 254 -1.44 -6.28 6.31
CA MET A 254 -2.84 -5.93 6.43
C MET A 254 -3.53 -6.91 7.38
N VAL A 255 -4.21 -6.39 8.42
CA VAL A 255 -4.92 -7.22 9.40
C VAL A 255 -6.40 -6.93 9.32
N LEU A 256 -7.24 -7.98 9.35
CA LEU A 256 -8.67 -7.86 9.55
C LEU A 256 -9.00 -8.01 11.04
N LEU A 257 -9.68 -7.02 11.60
CA LEU A 257 -10.26 -7.06 12.93
C LEU A 257 -11.79 -7.14 12.84
N THR A 258 -12.39 -8.04 13.59
CA THR A 258 -13.85 -8.22 13.66
C THR A 258 -14.40 -8.00 15.08
N GLU A 259 -13.53 -7.95 16.07
CA GLU A 259 -13.88 -7.76 17.48
C GLU A 259 -12.81 -6.91 18.17
N TRP A 260 -13.22 -5.96 18.99
CA TRP A 260 -12.35 -5.13 19.84
C TRP A 260 -13.17 -4.41 20.92
N ASP A 261 -12.56 -4.14 22.06
CA ASP A 261 -13.11 -3.24 23.08
C ASP A 261 -12.72 -1.78 22.76
N ASP A 262 -11.43 -1.55 22.46
CA ASP A 262 -10.89 -0.28 21.99
C ASP A 262 -10.08 -0.52 20.71
N LEU A 263 -10.60 -0.07 19.57
CA LEU A 263 -10.00 -0.28 18.25
C LEU A 263 -8.57 0.29 18.15
N ARG A 264 -8.35 1.45 18.74
CA ARG A 264 -7.07 2.14 18.64
C ARG A 264 -6.00 1.44 19.48
N GLN A 265 -6.38 1.01 20.68
CA GLN A 265 -5.48 0.23 21.53
C GLN A 265 -5.17 -1.13 20.91
N GLU A 266 -6.18 -1.81 20.36
CA GLU A 266 -5.98 -3.10 19.67
C GLU A 266 -5.07 -2.95 18.45
N ALA A 267 -5.25 -1.89 17.66
CA ALA A 267 -4.39 -1.61 16.52
C ALA A 267 -2.92 -1.41 16.93
N MET A 268 -2.67 -0.66 18.01
CA MET A 268 -1.32 -0.50 18.56
C MET A 268 -0.74 -1.81 19.06
N ASN A 269 -1.52 -2.62 19.78
CA ASN A 269 -1.08 -3.92 20.26
C ASN A 269 -0.66 -4.84 19.10
N ARG A 270 -1.46 -4.88 18.03
CA ARG A 270 -1.14 -5.65 16.81
C ARG A 270 0.12 -5.17 16.11
N TYR A 271 0.31 -3.86 16.04
CA TYR A 271 1.51 -3.28 15.44
C TYR A 271 2.76 -3.64 16.25
N GLU A 272 2.74 -3.47 17.59
CA GLU A 272 3.87 -3.79 18.46
C GLU A 272 4.23 -5.29 18.39
N GLN A 273 3.23 -6.17 18.47
CA GLN A 273 3.45 -7.62 18.34
C GLN A 273 4.09 -7.99 17.00
N TRP A 274 3.60 -7.41 15.90
CA TRP A 274 4.15 -7.69 14.57
C TRP A 274 5.58 -7.18 14.43
N LYS A 275 5.86 -6.01 14.95
CA LYS A 275 7.19 -5.40 14.90
C LYS A 275 8.27 -6.25 15.60
N GLU A 276 7.90 -6.98 16.66
CA GLU A 276 8.81 -7.83 17.43
C GLU A 276 9.09 -9.19 16.76
N THR A 277 8.22 -9.66 15.89
CA THR A 277 8.28 -11.02 15.31
C THR A 277 8.95 -11.09 13.94
N SER A 278 9.36 -9.99 13.40
CA SER A 278 9.81 -9.91 11.98
C SER A 278 11.26 -9.50 11.82
#